data_2a78ac560b2e17768136c80e0a1da707
#
_entry.id   2a78ac560b2e17768136c80e0a1da707
#
_cell.length_a   1.000
_cell.length_b   1.000
_cell.length_c   1.000
_cell.angle_alpha   90.00
_cell.angle_beta   90.00
_cell.angle_gamma   90.00
#
_symmetry.space_group_name_H-M   'P 1'
#
loop_
_entity.id
_entity.type
_entity.pdbx_description
1 polymer ?
#
loop_
_entity_poly.entity_id
_entity_poly.type
_entity_poly.pdbx_seq_one_letter_code
_entity_poly.pdbx_strand_id
1 'polypeptide(L)'
;MAVNLIEKSPDQLHFIAGVQLFTAQAGIKKPQHDDVTLMLLSPESTVGAVFTQNKFCAAPVRVAKQHLFGGHGIRALVVNTGNANAGTGAEGERHALQMCEAAAKQAGCKAEQVLPFSTGVILEPLPIQKIVAALPTARPVDWGLAARAIMTTDTVAKSASTQGQVGNRHSVQVTGIAKGAGMICPNMATMLGFIATDAKIAQPVLQQMTEEIADETFNCITVDGDTSTNDSFVIIATGQSGQNEIDNIADPRYAQVYALVKQVALELAQAIVRDGEGASKFITIRVENAGSLHDAKKIAYAIAHSPLVKTAFSAGDPNLGRILAAVGYSGAAVDTDKLRLYLGDVLVAENGGRAAGYREEDGQRVMKEAEISVRVDVQAGRHNATVYTCDFTKEYVAINADYRS
;
A
#
# COMPACT_ATOMS: atom_id res chain seq x y z
N MET A 1 -2.29 3.24 18.96
CA MET A 1 -2.78 4.42 18.18
C MET A 1 -1.80 4.65 17.05
N ALA A 2 -2.28 4.91 15.85
CA ALA A 2 -1.44 5.16 14.69
C ALA A 2 -0.49 6.35 14.90
N VAL A 3 0.71 6.30 14.33
CA VAL A 3 1.76 7.32 14.52
C VAL A 3 1.47 8.53 13.64
N ASN A 4 1.06 9.64 14.25
CA ASN A 4 0.77 10.90 13.55
C ASN A 4 -0.15 10.72 12.31
N LEU A 5 -1.12 9.82 12.41
CA LEU A 5 -2.11 9.57 11.37
C LEU A 5 -3.50 9.95 11.86
N ILE A 6 -4.16 10.81 11.12
CA ILE A 6 -5.52 11.27 11.39
C ILE A 6 -6.36 10.93 10.18
N GLU A 7 -7.54 10.36 10.41
CA GLU A 7 -8.50 10.09 9.35
C GLU A 7 -8.96 11.39 8.69
N LYS A 8 -8.99 11.41 7.36
CA LYS A 8 -9.47 12.56 6.60
C LYS A 8 -10.99 12.69 6.70
N SER A 9 -11.46 13.91 6.89
CA SER A 9 -12.88 14.22 6.79
C SER A 9 -13.39 14.18 5.34
N PRO A 10 -14.68 13.95 5.10
CA PRO A 10 -15.22 13.84 3.74
C PRO A 10 -14.96 15.06 2.84
N ASP A 11 -14.91 16.26 3.41
CA ASP A 11 -14.60 17.51 2.71
C ASP A 11 -13.15 17.62 2.23
N GLN A 12 -12.25 16.79 2.75
CA GLN A 12 -10.86 16.69 2.32
C GLN A 12 -10.64 15.68 1.19
N LEU A 13 -11.69 14.97 0.76
CA LEU A 13 -11.62 13.93 -0.25
C LEU A 13 -12.38 14.37 -1.50
N HIS A 14 -11.66 14.52 -2.61
CA HIS A 14 -12.27 14.91 -3.88
C HIS A 14 -13.18 13.80 -4.42
N PHE A 15 -14.35 14.19 -4.90
CA PHE A 15 -15.20 13.32 -5.69
C PHE A 15 -14.54 13.05 -7.06
N ILE A 16 -14.48 11.77 -7.46
CA ILE A 16 -13.95 11.40 -8.77
C ILE A 16 -15.13 11.09 -9.70
N ALA A 17 -15.34 11.95 -10.68
CA ALA A 17 -16.37 11.74 -11.68
C ALA A 17 -16.14 10.41 -12.41
N GLY A 18 -17.20 9.61 -12.60
CA GLY A 18 -17.10 8.27 -13.20
C GLY A 18 -16.81 7.13 -12.23
N VAL A 19 -16.66 7.40 -10.91
CA VAL A 19 -16.62 6.37 -9.86
C VAL A 19 -17.81 6.53 -8.94
N GLN A 20 -18.51 5.44 -8.64
CA GLN A 20 -19.57 5.37 -7.62
C GLN A 20 -19.20 4.29 -6.62
N LEU A 21 -19.30 4.61 -5.33
CA LEU A 21 -18.92 3.74 -4.23
C LEU A 21 -20.16 3.29 -3.46
N PHE A 22 -20.20 2.01 -3.12
CA PHE A 22 -21.26 1.39 -2.34
C PHE A 22 -20.68 0.46 -1.29
N THR A 23 -21.37 0.31 -0.15
CA THR A 23 -21.04 -0.69 0.86
C THR A 23 -22.27 -1.47 1.29
N ALA A 24 -22.04 -2.70 1.73
CA ALA A 24 -23.08 -3.57 2.30
C ALA A 24 -22.54 -4.36 3.49
N GLN A 25 -23.45 -4.87 4.31
CA GLN A 25 -23.18 -5.70 5.48
C GLN A 25 -23.55 -7.14 5.17
N ALA A 26 -22.57 -7.98 4.88
CA ALA A 26 -22.77 -9.41 4.69
C ALA A 26 -22.64 -10.20 6.00
N GLY A 27 -22.01 -9.63 7.02
CA GLY A 27 -21.76 -10.29 8.30
C GLY A 27 -20.77 -11.45 8.14
N ILE A 28 -19.67 -11.22 7.45
CA ILE A 28 -18.64 -12.23 7.16
C ILE A 28 -17.94 -12.64 8.46
N LYS A 29 -17.41 -11.70 9.21
CA LYS A 29 -16.76 -11.93 10.50
C LYS A 29 -17.41 -11.12 11.64
N LYS A 30 -17.60 -9.83 11.46
CA LYS A 30 -18.17 -8.93 12.49
C LYS A 30 -19.61 -8.55 12.15
N PRO A 31 -20.58 -8.69 13.05
CA PRO A 31 -21.92 -8.18 12.83
C PRO A 31 -21.91 -6.64 12.81
N GLN A 32 -22.82 -6.03 12.07
CA GLN A 32 -23.01 -4.58 11.97
C GLN A 32 -21.80 -3.79 11.46
N HIS A 33 -20.93 -4.45 10.69
CA HIS A 33 -19.81 -3.84 9.99
C HIS A 33 -20.02 -3.93 8.49
N ASP A 34 -19.77 -2.84 7.76
CA ASP A 34 -19.75 -2.88 6.31
C ASP A 34 -18.51 -3.68 5.87
N ASP A 35 -18.73 -4.85 5.28
CA ASP A 35 -17.70 -5.83 4.93
C ASP A 35 -17.71 -6.24 3.45
N VAL A 36 -18.56 -5.57 2.66
CA VAL A 36 -18.56 -5.64 1.20
C VAL A 36 -18.51 -4.23 0.64
N THR A 37 -17.54 -3.97 -0.23
CA THR A 37 -17.41 -2.68 -0.95
C THR A 37 -17.55 -2.95 -2.45
N LEU A 38 -18.34 -2.13 -3.13
CA LEU A 38 -18.52 -2.17 -4.58
C LEU A 38 -18.17 -0.80 -5.17
N MET A 39 -17.28 -0.78 -6.15
CA MET A 39 -16.92 0.40 -6.93
C MET A 39 -17.43 0.22 -8.35
N LEU A 40 -18.32 1.07 -8.81
CA LEU A 40 -18.83 1.09 -10.18
C LEU A 40 -18.09 2.15 -10.99
N LEU A 41 -17.69 1.78 -12.21
CA LEU A 41 -16.87 2.61 -13.08
C LEU A 41 -17.65 3.00 -14.33
N SER A 42 -17.43 4.23 -14.82
CA SER A 42 -17.95 4.67 -16.11
C SER A 42 -17.42 3.80 -17.26
N PRO A 43 -18.16 3.65 -18.36
CA PRO A 43 -17.80 2.75 -19.46
C PRO A 43 -16.44 3.00 -20.10
N GLU A 44 -15.97 4.24 -20.08
CA GLU A 44 -14.70 4.67 -20.69
C GLU A 44 -13.50 4.55 -19.75
N SER A 45 -13.72 4.04 -18.54
CA SER A 45 -12.62 3.91 -17.55
C SER A 45 -11.61 2.89 -18.00
N THR A 46 -10.33 3.21 -17.77
CA THR A 46 -9.20 2.29 -17.87
C THR A 46 -8.73 1.91 -16.46
N VAL A 47 -8.17 0.71 -16.31
CA VAL A 47 -7.75 0.19 -15.00
C VAL A 47 -6.38 -0.46 -15.13
N GLY A 48 -5.39 0.06 -14.40
CA GLY A 48 -4.09 -0.58 -14.22
C GLY A 48 -4.01 -1.27 -12.85
N ALA A 49 -3.37 -2.43 -12.77
CA ALA A 49 -3.19 -3.09 -11.48
C ALA A 49 -1.91 -3.91 -11.40
N VAL A 50 -1.37 -3.98 -10.18
CA VAL A 50 -0.30 -4.90 -9.80
C VAL A 50 -0.77 -5.76 -8.64
N PHE A 51 -0.24 -6.98 -8.56
CA PHE A 51 -0.72 -8.01 -7.66
C PHE A 51 0.43 -8.75 -6.99
N THR A 52 0.16 -9.37 -5.84
CA THR A 52 1.13 -10.17 -5.10
C THR A 52 1.89 -11.17 -5.99
N GLN A 53 3.18 -11.31 -5.71
CA GLN A 53 4.04 -12.34 -6.30
C GLN A 53 4.14 -13.60 -5.41
N ASN A 54 3.44 -13.60 -4.26
CA ASN A 54 3.39 -14.78 -3.41
C ASN A 54 2.83 -15.97 -4.21
N LYS A 55 3.57 -17.06 -4.24
CA LYS A 55 3.16 -18.26 -4.98
C LYS A 55 1.92 -18.92 -4.39
N PHE A 56 1.65 -18.71 -3.10
CA PHE A 56 0.39 -19.08 -2.44
C PHE A 56 -0.69 -18.02 -2.69
N CYS A 57 -0.84 -17.63 -3.93
CA CYS A 57 -1.71 -16.56 -4.40
C CYS A 57 -3.19 -16.90 -4.19
N ALA A 58 -3.94 -15.99 -3.60
CA ALA A 58 -5.37 -16.13 -3.33
C ALA A 58 -6.21 -16.25 -4.62
N ALA A 59 -7.35 -16.93 -4.52
CA ALA A 59 -8.26 -17.14 -5.64
C ALA A 59 -8.74 -15.81 -6.28
N PRO A 60 -9.17 -14.78 -5.53
CA PRO A 60 -9.61 -13.52 -6.13
C PRO A 60 -8.50 -12.82 -6.93
N VAL A 61 -7.22 -12.93 -6.51
CA VAL A 61 -6.10 -12.37 -7.26
C VAL A 61 -5.92 -13.05 -8.61
N ARG A 62 -6.06 -14.39 -8.68
CA ARG A 62 -6.00 -15.13 -9.95
C ARG A 62 -7.12 -14.70 -10.89
N VAL A 63 -8.35 -14.62 -10.39
CA VAL A 63 -9.51 -14.17 -11.17
C VAL A 63 -9.34 -12.71 -11.61
N ALA A 64 -8.90 -11.83 -10.73
CA ALA A 64 -8.66 -10.41 -11.07
C ALA A 64 -7.61 -10.26 -12.20
N LYS A 65 -6.50 -11.01 -12.13
CA LYS A 65 -5.50 -11.05 -13.21
C LYS A 65 -6.11 -11.52 -14.55
N GLN A 66 -6.88 -12.60 -14.51
CA GLN A 66 -7.52 -13.14 -15.72
C GLN A 66 -8.49 -12.13 -16.34
N HIS A 67 -9.33 -11.48 -15.54
CA HIS A 67 -10.30 -10.51 -16.03
C HIS A 67 -9.62 -9.22 -16.55
N LEU A 68 -8.65 -8.69 -15.83
CA LEU A 68 -7.94 -7.46 -16.22
C LEU A 68 -7.21 -7.62 -17.56
N PHE A 69 -6.44 -8.72 -17.69
CA PHE A 69 -5.64 -8.97 -18.89
C PHE A 69 -6.43 -9.68 -20.01
N GLY A 70 -7.69 -10.04 -19.75
CA GLY A 70 -8.61 -10.59 -20.74
C GLY A 70 -9.13 -9.60 -21.78
N GLY A 71 -8.89 -8.29 -21.59
CA GLY A 71 -9.23 -7.25 -22.58
C GLY A 71 -10.72 -6.90 -22.67
N HIS A 72 -11.53 -7.25 -21.64
CA HIS A 72 -12.98 -7.00 -21.66
C HIS A 72 -13.38 -5.59 -21.22
N GLY A 73 -12.43 -4.77 -20.76
CA GLY A 73 -12.67 -3.51 -20.09
C GLY A 73 -13.30 -3.70 -18.70
N ILE A 74 -12.84 -2.97 -17.71
CA ILE A 74 -13.32 -3.15 -16.33
C ILE A 74 -14.41 -2.14 -16.01
N ARG A 75 -15.51 -2.61 -15.42
CA ARG A 75 -16.70 -1.84 -15.09
C ARG A 75 -17.02 -1.82 -13.59
N ALA A 76 -16.46 -2.74 -12.82
CA ALA A 76 -16.64 -2.75 -11.38
C ALA A 76 -15.47 -3.43 -10.66
N LEU A 77 -15.26 -3.03 -9.39
CA LEU A 77 -14.43 -3.72 -8.44
C LEU A 77 -15.30 -4.12 -7.25
N VAL A 78 -15.12 -5.34 -6.73
CA VAL A 78 -15.82 -5.81 -5.55
C VAL A 78 -14.82 -6.33 -4.51
N VAL A 79 -14.93 -5.86 -3.28
CA VAL A 79 -14.04 -6.21 -2.17
C VAL A 79 -14.85 -6.83 -1.05
N ASN A 80 -14.43 -7.97 -0.52
CA ASN A 80 -14.94 -8.48 0.74
C ASN A 80 -13.86 -8.42 1.83
N THR A 81 -14.30 -8.16 3.06
CA THR A 81 -13.43 -8.04 4.25
C THR A 81 -13.77 -9.13 5.26
N GLY A 82 -12.77 -9.62 6.00
CA GLY A 82 -12.92 -10.63 7.05
C GLY A 82 -12.55 -12.06 6.62
N ASN A 83 -12.48 -12.34 5.32
CA ASN A 83 -12.05 -13.61 4.75
C ASN A 83 -11.19 -13.36 3.51
N ALA A 84 -10.01 -13.94 3.45
CA ALA A 84 -9.04 -13.74 2.37
C ALA A 84 -9.33 -14.56 1.11
N ASN A 85 -10.17 -15.57 1.19
CA ASN A 85 -10.38 -16.55 0.12
C ASN A 85 -9.05 -17.10 -0.45
N ALA A 86 -8.10 -17.36 0.44
CA ALA A 86 -6.77 -17.86 0.14
C ALA A 86 -6.61 -19.28 0.73
N GLY A 87 -5.94 -20.17 0.00
CA GLY A 87 -5.79 -21.56 0.40
C GLY A 87 -7.08 -22.38 0.28
N THR A 88 -8.03 -21.91 -0.51
CA THR A 88 -9.39 -22.48 -0.66
C THR A 88 -9.56 -23.33 -1.93
N GLY A 89 -8.47 -23.54 -2.69
CA GLY A 89 -8.45 -24.41 -3.88
C GLY A 89 -9.43 -23.96 -4.98
N ALA A 90 -9.94 -24.92 -5.75
CA ALA A 90 -10.89 -24.67 -6.83
C ALA A 90 -12.24 -24.09 -6.36
N GLU A 91 -12.63 -24.39 -5.12
CA GLU A 91 -13.85 -23.83 -4.53
C GLU A 91 -13.72 -22.33 -4.33
N GLY A 92 -12.57 -21.87 -3.84
CA GLY A 92 -12.32 -20.43 -3.67
C GLY A 92 -12.37 -19.67 -4.99
N GLU A 93 -11.88 -20.25 -6.07
CA GLU A 93 -11.96 -19.64 -7.41
C GLU A 93 -13.40 -19.53 -7.89
N ARG A 94 -14.18 -20.58 -7.70
CA ARG A 94 -15.61 -20.59 -7.99
C ARG A 94 -16.37 -19.52 -7.19
N HIS A 95 -16.04 -19.36 -5.90
CA HIS A 95 -16.63 -18.32 -5.06
C HIS A 95 -16.22 -16.90 -5.51
N ALA A 96 -14.97 -16.69 -5.94
CA ALA A 96 -14.54 -15.41 -6.50
C ALA A 96 -15.30 -15.06 -7.79
N LEU A 97 -15.54 -16.04 -8.68
CA LEU A 97 -16.37 -15.86 -9.87
C LEU A 97 -17.84 -15.57 -9.53
N GLN A 98 -18.43 -16.26 -8.56
CA GLN A 98 -19.80 -15.97 -8.09
C GLN A 98 -19.92 -14.56 -7.49
N MET A 99 -18.87 -14.07 -6.81
CA MET A 99 -18.84 -12.69 -6.34
C MET A 99 -18.81 -11.70 -7.52
N CYS A 100 -18.03 -11.99 -8.58
CA CYS A 100 -18.04 -11.20 -9.82
C CYS A 100 -19.42 -11.21 -10.51
N GLU A 101 -20.08 -12.37 -10.62
CA GLU A 101 -21.42 -12.49 -11.20
C GLU A 101 -22.45 -11.66 -10.44
N ALA A 102 -22.40 -11.68 -9.10
CA ALA A 102 -23.31 -10.90 -8.27
C ALA A 102 -23.06 -9.38 -8.39
N ALA A 103 -21.81 -8.97 -8.39
CA ALA A 103 -21.42 -7.56 -8.59
C ALA A 103 -21.76 -7.07 -10.01
N ALA A 104 -21.57 -7.90 -11.04
CA ALA A 104 -21.88 -7.59 -12.42
C ALA A 104 -23.38 -7.27 -12.64
N LYS A 105 -24.27 -7.96 -11.89
CA LYS A 105 -25.72 -7.64 -11.91
C LYS A 105 -26.02 -6.24 -11.39
N GLN A 106 -25.29 -5.78 -10.37
CA GLN A 106 -25.43 -4.41 -9.85
C GLN A 106 -24.84 -3.38 -10.81
N ALA A 107 -23.73 -3.72 -11.48
CA ALA A 107 -23.03 -2.85 -12.42
C ALA A 107 -23.68 -2.82 -13.83
N GLY A 108 -24.61 -3.71 -14.14
CA GLY A 108 -25.15 -3.87 -15.48
C GLY A 108 -24.08 -4.24 -16.52
N CYS A 109 -23.15 -5.13 -16.15
CA CYS A 109 -22.03 -5.53 -17.00
C CYS A 109 -21.85 -7.07 -16.98
N LYS A 110 -20.81 -7.58 -17.66
CA LYS A 110 -20.46 -9.01 -17.63
C LYS A 110 -19.55 -9.32 -16.42
N ALA A 111 -19.54 -10.57 -15.94
CA ALA A 111 -18.71 -11.00 -14.83
C ALA A 111 -17.21 -10.78 -15.09
N GLU A 112 -16.75 -10.98 -16.32
CA GLU A 112 -15.37 -10.76 -16.76
C GLU A 112 -14.93 -9.28 -16.73
N GLN A 113 -15.88 -8.37 -16.55
CA GLN A 113 -15.63 -6.92 -16.38
C GLN A 113 -15.58 -6.50 -14.91
N VAL A 114 -15.57 -7.46 -13.98
CA VAL A 114 -15.49 -7.22 -12.53
C VAL A 114 -14.18 -7.75 -11.98
N LEU A 115 -13.47 -6.95 -11.19
CA LEU A 115 -12.29 -7.39 -10.44
C LEU A 115 -12.68 -7.73 -8.99
N PRO A 116 -12.48 -8.99 -8.55
CA PRO A 116 -12.72 -9.38 -7.16
C PRO A 116 -11.48 -9.18 -6.30
N PHE A 117 -11.69 -8.75 -5.05
CA PHE A 117 -10.67 -8.63 -4.02
C PHE A 117 -11.20 -9.18 -2.70
N SER A 118 -10.33 -9.77 -1.90
CA SER A 118 -10.66 -10.32 -0.58
C SER A 118 -9.55 -10.01 0.40
N THR A 119 -9.89 -9.82 1.67
CA THR A 119 -8.92 -9.61 2.75
C THR A 119 -9.45 -10.16 4.07
N GLY A 120 -8.58 -10.74 4.90
CA GLY A 120 -8.92 -11.31 6.21
C GLY A 120 -8.29 -12.68 6.43
N VAL A 121 -9.03 -13.60 7.05
CA VAL A 121 -8.51 -14.91 7.46
C VAL A 121 -8.23 -15.82 6.26
N ILE A 122 -7.08 -16.51 6.29
CA ILE A 122 -6.61 -17.48 5.30
C ILE A 122 -7.08 -18.88 5.70
N LEU A 123 -7.28 -19.79 4.72
CA LEU A 123 -7.69 -21.21 4.87
C LEU A 123 -9.14 -21.40 5.36
N GLU A 124 -9.95 -20.35 5.40
CA GLU A 124 -11.37 -20.47 5.70
C GLU A 124 -12.21 -20.37 4.40
N PRO A 125 -13.25 -21.20 4.24
CA PRO A 125 -14.16 -21.08 3.10
C PRO A 125 -14.83 -19.69 3.07
N LEU A 126 -14.87 -19.06 1.90
CA LEU A 126 -15.57 -17.79 1.74
C LEU A 126 -17.08 -17.99 1.90
N PRO A 127 -17.77 -17.26 2.80
CA PRO A 127 -19.23 -17.39 2.96
C PRO A 127 -19.96 -16.66 1.82
N ILE A 128 -19.78 -17.14 0.59
CA ILE A 128 -20.20 -16.47 -0.65
C ILE A 128 -21.69 -16.14 -0.68
N GLN A 129 -22.54 -17.01 -0.10
CA GLN A 129 -24.00 -16.77 -0.09
C GLN A 129 -24.38 -15.51 0.70
N LYS A 130 -23.63 -15.19 1.76
CA LYS A 130 -23.84 -13.94 2.52
C LYS A 130 -23.50 -12.72 1.65
N ILE A 131 -22.41 -12.79 0.89
CA ILE A 131 -21.95 -11.70 0.01
C ILE A 131 -22.96 -11.48 -1.12
N VAL A 132 -23.37 -12.56 -1.78
CA VAL A 132 -24.37 -12.52 -2.88
C VAL A 132 -25.70 -11.94 -2.39
N ALA A 133 -26.13 -12.28 -1.18
CA ALA A 133 -27.37 -11.74 -0.58
C ALA A 133 -27.22 -10.27 -0.17
N ALA A 134 -26.03 -9.82 0.23
CA ALA A 134 -25.80 -8.45 0.68
C ALA A 134 -25.64 -7.45 -0.48
N LEU A 135 -25.03 -7.84 -1.61
CA LEU A 135 -24.75 -6.93 -2.73
C LEU A 135 -25.99 -6.14 -3.22
N PRO A 136 -27.21 -6.73 -3.35
CA PRO A 136 -28.41 -5.97 -3.72
C PRO A 136 -28.85 -4.92 -2.71
N THR A 137 -28.39 -5.00 -1.45
CA THR A 137 -28.69 -4.06 -0.38
C THR A 137 -27.62 -2.98 -0.21
N ALA A 138 -26.62 -2.96 -1.08
CA ALA A 138 -25.53 -2.01 -1.03
C ALA A 138 -26.04 -0.57 -1.15
N ARG A 139 -25.54 0.29 -0.28
CA ARG A 139 -25.91 1.71 -0.20
C ARG A 139 -24.75 2.60 -0.68
N PRO A 140 -25.06 3.73 -1.34
CA PRO A 140 -24.02 4.66 -1.77
C PRO A 140 -23.28 5.25 -0.55
N VAL A 141 -21.97 5.41 -0.70
CA VAL A 141 -21.06 5.94 0.32
C VAL A 141 -20.01 6.87 -0.31
N ASP A 142 -19.33 7.64 0.53
CA ASP A 142 -18.14 8.41 0.16
C ASP A 142 -16.84 7.57 0.27
N TRP A 143 -15.73 8.18 -0.11
CA TRP A 143 -14.39 7.55 -0.04
C TRP A 143 -13.99 7.19 1.40
N GLY A 144 -14.35 8.00 2.40
CA GLY A 144 -14.03 7.74 3.81
C GLY A 144 -14.75 6.51 4.34
N LEU A 145 -16.05 6.36 4.05
CA LEU A 145 -16.83 5.17 4.44
C LEU A 145 -16.35 3.93 3.67
N ALA A 146 -16.00 4.05 2.39
CA ALA A 146 -15.40 2.95 1.64
C ALA A 146 -14.05 2.52 2.22
N ALA A 147 -13.20 3.47 2.66
CA ALA A 147 -11.94 3.18 3.34
C ALA A 147 -12.15 2.40 4.65
N ARG A 148 -13.18 2.74 5.42
CA ARG A 148 -13.54 2.00 6.65
C ARG A 148 -14.04 0.58 6.36
N ALA A 149 -14.79 0.39 5.28
CA ALA A 149 -15.37 -0.91 4.93
C ALA A 149 -14.32 -1.94 4.50
N ILE A 150 -13.14 -1.50 4.02
CA ILE A 150 -12.06 -2.41 3.62
C ILE A 150 -11.05 -2.73 4.74
N MET A 151 -11.19 -2.15 5.94
CA MET A 151 -10.31 -2.37 7.09
C MET A 151 -10.40 -3.80 7.65
N THR A 152 -9.28 -4.28 8.21
CA THR A 152 -9.22 -5.55 8.95
C THR A 152 -8.70 -5.34 10.38
N THR A 153 -7.39 -5.27 10.57
CA THR A 153 -6.71 -4.95 11.84
C THR A 153 -6.35 -3.46 11.93
N ASP A 154 -6.61 -2.72 10.89
CA ASP A 154 -6.40 -1.27 10.81
C ASP A 154 -7.10 -0.55 11.97
N THR A 155 -6.46 0.47 12.55
CA THR A 155 -7.05 1.30 13.62
C THR A 155 -7.59 2.63 13.09
N VAL A 156 -7.12 3.06 11.89
CA VAL A 156 -7.51 4.30 11.22
C VAL A 156 -7.83 4.01 9.76
N ALA A 157 -8.94 4.53 9.25
CA ALA A 157 -9.25 4.47 7.82
C ALA A 157 -8.28 5.33 7.01
N LYS A 158 -7.69 4.71 5.97
CA LYS A 158 -6.63 5.34 5.17
C LYS A 158 -7.19 5.86 3.86
N SER A 159 -7.20 7.16 3.73
CA SER A 159 -7.63 7.86 2.51
C SER A 159 -6.71 9.04 2.23
N ALA A 160 -6.48 9.33 0.96
CA ALA A 160 -5.68 10.46 0.50
C ALA A 160 -6.29 11.07 -0.75
N SER A 161 -6.13 12.39 -0.92
CA SER A 161 -6.70 13.10 -2.06
C SER A 161 -5.85 14.31 -2.41
N THR A 162 -5.77 14.59 -3.70
CA THR A 162 -5.12 15.79 -4.24
C THR A 162 -5.77 16.21 -5.55
N GLN A 163 -5.49 17.44 -5.95
CA GLN A 163 -5.85 17.95 -7.28
C GLN A 163 -4.73 18.82 -7.81
N GLY A 164 -4.64 18.93 -9.13
CA GLY A 164 -3.64 19.78 -9.76
C GLY A 164 -3.98 20.12 -11.21
N GLN A 165 -3.30 21.15 -11.72
CA GLN A 165 -3.42 21.54 -13.13
C GLN A 165 -2.64 20.55 -14.00
N VAL A 166 -3.27 20.09 -15.07
CA VAL A 166 -2.69 19.22 -16.09
C VAL A 166 -2.81 19.90 -17.46
N GLY A 167 -1.70 20.16 -18.11
CA GLY A 167 -1.65 21.07 -19.24
C GLY A 167 -2.07 22.48 -18.82
N ASN A 168 -2.63 23.24 -19.76
CA ASN A 168 -2.92 24.66 -19.52
C ASN A 168 -4.36 24.94 -19.06
N ARG A 169 -5.25 23.95 -19.02
CA ARG A 169 -6.70 24.22 -18.88
C ARG A 169 -7.48 23.24 -18.01
N HIS A 170 -6.93 22.10 -17.65
CA HIS A 170 -7.69 21.06 -16.94
C HIS A 170 -7.20 20.89 -15.51
N SER A 171 -8.12 20.86 -14.58
CA SER A 171 -7.85 20.39 -13.21
C SER A 171 -8.14 18.90 -13.18
N VAL A 172 -7.18 18.13 -12.69
CA VAL A 172 -7.31 16.68 -12.49
C VAL A 172 -7.37 16.39 -11.00
N GLN A 173 -8.30 15.54 -10.62
CA GLN A 173 -8.50 15.10 -9.27
C GLN A 173 -8.01 13.67 -9.11
N VAL A 174 -7.44 13.38 -7.94
CA VAL A 174 -6.98 12.04 -7.56
C VAL A 174 -7.41 11.77 -6.12
N THR A 175 -8.11 10.67 -5.90
CA THR A 175 -8.49 10.21 -4.56
C THR A 175 -8.25 8.71 -4.45
N GLY A 176 -7.76 8.27 -3.31
CA GLY A 176 -7.52 6.86 -3.07
C GLY A 176 -7.75 6.45 -1.63
N ILE A 177 -7.90 5.14 -1.47
CA ILE A 177 -8.05 4.46 -0.19
C ILE A 177 -7.11 3.26 -0.14
N ALA A 178 -6.66 2.91 1.06
CA ALA A 178 -5.87 1.70 1.29
C ALA A 178 -6.22 1.07 2.64
N LYS A 179 -5.92 -0.22 2.77
CA LYS A 179 -5.97 -0.96 4.03
C LYS A 179 -4.70 -1.78 4.22
N GLY A 180 -4.36 -2.01 5.46
CA GLY A 180 -3.27 -2.86 5.91
C GLY A 180 -2.61 -2.29 7.15
N ALA A 181 -2.20 -3.19 8.06
CA ALA A 181 -1.51 -2.86 9.30
C ALA A 181 -0.52 -3.97 9.73
N GLY A 182 -0.72 -5.21 9.31
CA GLY A 182 0.16 -6.38 9.50
C GLY A 182 0.27 -7.21 8.23
N MET A 183 1.25 -8.13 8.21
CA MET A 183 1.66 -8.89 7.02
C MET A 183 2.02 -7.92 5.87
N ILE A 184 2.89 -6.94 6.16
CA ILE A 184 3.26 -5.87 5.22
C ILE A 184 4.75 -5.95 4.87
N CYS A 185 5.03 -6.52 3.69
CA CYS A 185 6.31 -6.44 3.00
C CYS A 185 6.06 -6.57 1.49
N PRO A 186 5.69 -5.51 0.81
CA PRO A 186 5.34 -5.58 -0.58
C PRO A 186 6.58 -5.89 -1.45
N ASN A 187 6.56 -7.05 -2.07
CA ASN A 187 7.34 -7.31 -3.28
C ASN A 187 6.32 -7.43 -4.41
N MET A 188 5.76 -6.27 -4.84
CA MET A 188 4.52 -6.12 -5.58
C MET A 188 3.29 -6.50 -4.72
N ALA A 189 3.15 -5.81 -3.58
CA ALA A 189 1.98 -5.58 -2.75
C ALA A 189 1.77 -6.45 -1.50
N THR A 190 1.60 -5.81 -0.30
CA THR A 190 1.00 -6.43 0.90
C THR A 190 -0.10 -5.52 1.46
N MET A 191 -1.14 -5.27 0.67
CA MET A 191 -2.24 -4.39 1.05
C MET A 191 -3.34 -4.44 -0.01
N LEU A 192 -4.45 -3.79 0.24
CA LEU A 192 -5.37 -3.38 -0.81
C LEU A 192 -5.30 -1.87 -0.94
N GLY A 193 -4.97 -1.39 -2.12
CA GLY A 193 -4.92 0.03 -2.46
C GLY A 193 -5.67 0.32 -3.75
N PHE A 194 -6.57 1.29 -3.69
CA PHE A 194 -7.39 1.71 -4.81
C PHE A 194 -7.26 3.22 -4.96
N ILE A 195 -6.77 3.67 -6.12
CA ILE A 195 -6.67 5.10 -6.46
C ILE A 195 -7.49 5.35 -7.72
N ALA A 196 -8.27 6.40 -7.73
CA ALA A 196 -8.98 6.84 -8.91
C ALA A 196 -8.59 8.27 -9.29
N THR A 197 -8.58 8.54 -10.59
CA THR A 197 -8.41 9.87 -11.16
C THR A 197 -9.44 10.08 -12.27
N ASP A 198 -9.85 11.32 -12.46
CA ASP A 198 -10.69 11.72 -13.60
C ASP A 198 -9.88 11.98 -14.87
N ALA A 199 -8.56 11.87 -14.85
CA ALA A 199 -7.70 11.94 -16.02
C ALA A 199 -8.09 10.89 -17.08
N LYS A 200 -7.89 11.20 -18.36
CA LYS A 200 -8.05 10.25 -19.45
C LYS A 200 -6.70 9.69 -19.86
N ILE A 201 -6.49 8.40 -19.63
CA ILE A 201 -5.21 7.71 -19.86
C ILE A 201 -5.48 6.39 -20.59
N ALA A 202 -4.74 6.14 -21.66
CA ALA A 202 -4.85 4.88 -22.40
C ALA A 202 -4.42 3.68 -21.54
N GLN A 203 -5.09 2.53 -21.71
CA GLN A 203 -4.90 1.32 -20.88
C GLN A 203 -3.44 0.89 -20.75
N PRO A 204 -2.60 0.81 -21.80
CA PRO A 204 -1.18 0.41 -21.65
C PRO A 204 -0.36 1.43 -20.87
N VAL A 205 -0.65 2.72 -21.05
CA VAL A 205 0.04 3.81 -20.34
C VAL A 205 -0.32 3.81 -18.87
N LEU A 206 -1.59 3.56 -18.53
CA LEU A 206 -2.04 3.44 -17.15
C LEU A 206 -1.44 2.22 -16.45
N GLN A 207 -1.32 1.08 -17.15
CA GLN A 207 -0.70 -0.11 -16.59
C GLN A 207 0.79 0.16 -16.25
N GLN A 208 1.54 0.77 -17.16
CA GLN A 208 2.93 1.17 -16.91
C GLN A 208 3.03 2.15 -15.74
N MET A 209 2.18 3.18 -15.69
CA MET A 209 2.11 4.13 -14.58
C MET A 209 1.87 3.43 -13.25
N THR A 210 0.99 2.42 -13.23
CA THR A 210 0.66 1.66 -12.02
C THR A 210 1.86 0.86 -11.50
N GLU A 211 2.61 0.22 -12.40
CA GLU A 211 3.82 -0.53 -12.08
C GLU A 211 4.92 0.38 -11.52
N GLU A 212 5.20 1.50 -12.19
CA GLU A 212 6.21 2.48 -11.77
C GLU A 212 5.87 3.11 -10.41
N ILE A 213 4.61 3.51 -10.20
CA ILE A 213 4.18 4.09 -8.93
C ILE A 213 4.22 3.07 -7.80
N ALA A 214 3.82 1.82 -8.04
CA ALA A 214 3.93 0.77 -7.04
C ALA A 214 5.37 0.59 -6.56
N ASP A 215 6.34 0.58 -7.49
CA ASP A 215 7.76 0.41 -7.18
C ASP A 215 8.38 1.56 -6.39
N GLU A 216 7.82 2.77 -6.53
CA GLU A 216 8.30 3.97 -5.86
C GLU A 216 7.54 4.30 -4.56
N THR A 217 6.44 3.59 -4.27
CA THR A 217 5.56 3.87 -3.12
C THR A 217 5.29 2.62 -2.28
N PHE A 218 4.33 1.80 -2.66
CA PHE A 218 3.93 0.61 -1.88
C PHE A 218 5.02 -0.46 -1.80
N ASN A 219 5.87 -0.60 -2.81
CA ASN A 219 7.06 -1.47 -2.76
C ASN A 219 8.23 -0.85 -1.97
N CYS A 220 8.00 0.25 -1.26
CA CYS A 220 8.98 0.90 -0.39
C CYS A 220 8.55 0.92 1.08
N ILE A 221 7.59 0.08 1.48
CA ILE A 221 7.15 -0.02 2.88
C ILE A 221 7.33 -1.43 3.43
N THR A 222 7.42 -1.55 4.76
CA THR A 222 7.31 -2.85 5.45
C THR A 222 6.91 -2.64 6.91
N VAL A 223 6.11 -3.55 7.46
CA VAL A 223 5.79 -3.61 8.89
C VAL A 223 6.56 -4.76 9.54
N ASP A 224 6.44 -5.98 9.03
CA ASP A 224 6.92 -7.22 9.66
C ASP A 224 7.77 -8.12 8.73
N GLY A 225 7.91 -7.74 7.47
CA GLY A 225 8.68 -8.53 6.51
C GLY A 225 7.90 -9.65 5.84
N ASP A 226 6.62 -9.83 6.18
CA ASP A 226 5.78 -10.90 5.63
C ASP A 226 4.99 -10.44 4.41
N THR A 227 5.01 -11.24 3.32
CA THR A 227 4.28 -10.96 2.08
C THR A 227 2.95 -11.71 2.05
N SER A 228 1.86 -10.98 1.87
CA SER A 228 0.50 -11.51 1.85
C SER A 228 0.16 -12.29 0.57
N THR A 229 -0.90 -13.06 0.64
CA THR A 229 -1.48 -13.84 -0.46
C THR A 229 -2.43 -13.05 -1.36
N ASN A 230 -2.88 -11.86 -0.93
CA ASN A 230 -4.04 -11.16 -1.51
C ASN A 230 -3.74 -9.78 -2.10
N ASP A 231 -2.52 -9.32 -1.97
CA ASP A 231 -2.17 -7.93 -2.23
C ASP A 231 -2.49 -7.47 -3.64
N SER A 232 -3.05 -6.26 -3.70
CA SER A 232 -3.42 -5.64 -4.95
C SER A 232 -3.37 -4.11 -4.84
N PHE A 233 -2.71 -3.48 -5.81
CA PHE A 233 -2.74 -2.05 -6.01
C PHE A 233 -3.35 -1.73 -7.36
N VAL A 234 -4.38 -0.88 -7.38
CA VAL A 234 -5.20 -0.58 -8.55
C VAL A 234 -5.27 0.92 -8.76
N ILE A 235 -5.03 1.37 -9.98
CA ILE A 235 -5.29 2.73 -10.44
C ILE A 235 -6.39 2.72 -11.48
N ILE A 236 -7.38 3.59 -11.31
CA ILE A 236 -8.54 3.78 -12.16
C ILE A 236 -8.44 5.17 -12.80
N ALA A 237 -8.52 5.27 -14.13
CA ALA A 237 -8.61 6.52 -14.83
C ALA A 237 -9.94 6.59 -15.58
N THR A 238 -10.83 7.53 -15.16
CA THR A 238 -12.22 7.55 -15.66
C THR A 238 -12.41 8.38 -16.92
N GLY A 239 -11.44 9.25 -17.27
CA GLY A 239 -11.51 10.10 -18.45
C GLY A 239 -12.50 11.26 -18.35
N GLN A 240 -12.98 11.60 -17.14
CA GLN A 240 -14.07 12.59 -16.95
C GLN A 240 -13.57 14.03 -16.71
N SER A 241 -12.25 14.27 -16.68
CA SER A 241 -11.68 15.63 -16.51
C SER A 241 -11.83 16.53 -17.74
N GLY A 242 -12.31 15.99 -18.87
CA GLY A 242 -12.45 16.72 -20.13
C GLY A 242 -11.13 16.92 -20.88
N GLN A 243 -10.02 16.39 -20.41
CA GLN A 243 -8.75 16.41 -21.15
C GLN A 243 -8.72 15.37 -22.27
N ASN A 244 -7.89 15.61 -23.29
CA ASN A 244 -7.60 14.59 -24.29
C ASN A 244 -6.84 13.41 -23.66
N GLU A 245 -6.99 12.23 -24.24
CA GLU A 245 -6.32 11.04 -23.79
C GLU A 245 -4.78 11.19 -23.79
N ILE A 246 -4.15 10.68 -22.74
CA ILE A 246 -2.70 10.50 -22.65
C ILE A 246 -2.43 9.08 -23.11
N ASP A 247 -1.97 8.93 -24.36
CA ASP A 247 -1.70 7.65 -25.02
C ASP A 247 -0.22 7.29 -25.10
N ASN A 248 0.65 8.19 -24.60
CA ASN A 248 2.09 8.05 -24.63
C ASN A 248 2.73 8.67 -23.39
N ILE A 249 3.75 7.99 -22.84
CA ILE A 249 4.54 8.47 -21.68
C ILE A 249 5.36 9.73 -22.00
N ALA A 250 5.65 10.01 -23.28
CA ALA A 250 6.31 11.25 -23.70
C ALA A 250 5.38 12.47 -23.72
N ASP A 251 4.08 12.30 -23.53
CA ASP A 251 3.14 13.42 -23.40
C ASP A 251 3.50 14.23 -22.14
N PRO A 252 3.71 15.55 -22.25
CA PRO A 252 4.06 16.38 -21.07
C PRO A 252 3.05 16.28 -19.91
N ARG A 253 1.79 15.96 -20.21
CA ARG A 253 0.73 15.78 -19.23
C ARG A 253 0.91 14.49 -18.40
N TYR A 254 1.58 13.47 -18.96
CA TYR A 254 1.87 12.23 -18.25
C TYR A 254 2.61 12.50 -16.93
N ALA A 255 3.72 13.23 -16.97
CA ALA A 255 4.50 13.55 -15.79
C ALA A 255 3.70 14.32 -14.73
N GLN A 256 2.76 15.17 -15.15
CA GLN A 256 1.92 15.93 -14.23
C GLN A 256 0.89 15.04 -13.53
N VAL A 257 0.19 14.16 -14.28
CA VAL A 257 -0.76 13.20 -13.70
C VAL A 257 -0.01 12.17 -12.83
N TYR A 258 1.12 11.67 -13.31
CA TYR A 258 2.00 10.76 -12.56
C TYR A 258 2.34 11.32 -11.18
N ALA A 259 2.76 12.59 -11.11
CA ALA A 259 3.11 13.24 -9.85
C ALA A 259 1.94 13.31 -8.86
N LEU A 260 0.73 13.62 -9.35
CA LEU A 260 -0.48 13.66 -8.51
C LEU A 260 -0.85 12.27 -7.98
N VAL A 261 -0.86 11.26 -8.85
CA VAL A 261 -1.19 9.88 -8.46
C VAL A 261 -0.14 9.33 -7.50
N LYS A 262 1.16 9.56 -7.77
CA LYS A 262 2.26 9.16 -6.89
C LYS A 262 2.17 9.81 -5.51
N GLN A 263 1.80 11.09 -5.43
CA GLN A 263 1.60 11.79 -4.17
C GLN A 263 0.55 11.07 -3.30
N VAL A 264 -0.61 10.73 -3.88
CA VAL A 264 -1.67 9.99 -3.18
C VAL A 264 -1.21 8.58 -2.80
N ALA A 265 -0.52 7.88 -3.71
CA ALA A 265 0.00 6.54 -3.45
C ALA A 265 1.03 6.53 -2.30
N LEU A 266 1.93 7.50 -2.26
CA LEU A 266 2.94 7.62 -1.21
C LEU A 266 2.31 7.94 0.16
N GLU A 267 1.33 8.85 0.19
CA GLU A 267 0.60 9.17 1.42
C GLU A 267 -0.12 7.92 1.97
N LEU A 268 -0.78 7.15 1.11
CA LEU A 268 -1.44 5.89 1.50
C LEU A 268 -0.44 4.82 1.95
N ALA A 269 0.68 4.66 1.26
CA ALA A 269 1.72 3.71 1.62
C ALA A 269 2.31 4.03 3.01
N GLN A 270 2.61 5.30 3.28
CA GLN A 270 3.07 5.74 4.60
C GLN A 270 1.99 5.58 5.68
N ALA A 271 0.71 5.82 5.35
CA ALA A 271 -0.40 5.64 6.27
C ALA A 271 -0.51 4.18 6.76
N ILE A 272 -0.24 3.20 5.90
CA ILE A 272 -0.18 1.77 6.28
C ILE A 272 0.89 1.54 7.35
N VAL A 273 2.09 2.07 7.17
CA VAL A 273 3.19 1.91 8.12
C VAL A 273 2.93 2.66 9.43
N ARG A 274 2.35 3.86 9.35
CA ARG A 274 1.97 4.66 10.53
C ARG A 274 0.92 3.97 11.41
N ASP A 275 0.06 3.17 10.80
CA ASP A 275 -0.96 2.34 11.46
C ASP A 275 -0.53 0.88 11.58
N GLY A 276 0.77 0.59 11.45
CA GLY A 276 1.31 -0.77 11.64
C GLY A 276 0.91 -1.35 12.99
N GLU A 277 0.59 -2.65 13.03
CA GLU A 277 0.16 -3.35 14.24
C GLU A 277 1.11 -3.10 15.41
N GLY A 278 0.62 -2.44 16.46
CA GLY A 278 1.41 -2.09 17.64
C GLY A 278 2.49 -1.03 17.44
N ALA A 279 2.54 -0.34 16.30
CA ALA A 279 3.55 0.67 16.02
C ALA A 279 3.49 1.87 16.99
N SER A 280 4.64 2.30 17.47
CA SER A 280 4.81 3.52 18.27
C SER A 280 5.73 4.55 17.59
N LYS A 281 6.47 4.14 16.55
CA LYS A 281 7.40 4.96 15.78
C LYS A 281 7.19 4.75 14.28
N PHE A 282 7.24 5.84 13.51
CA PHE A 282 7.37 5.82 12.05
C PHE A 282 8.84 6.04 11.69
N ILE A 283 9.41 5.14 10.91
CA ILE A 283 10.84 5.13 10.63
C ILE A 283 11.08 5.25 9.13
N THR A 284 11.81 6.27 8.71
CA THR A 284 12.28 6.46 7.34
C THR A 284 13.73 6.01 7.23
N ILE A 285 14.01 4.99 6.44
CA ILE A 285 15.36 4.51 6.16
C ILE A 285 15.74 4.98 4.76
N ARG A 286 16.76 5.83 4.69
CA ARG A 286 17.28 6.39 3.44
C ARG A 286 18.70 5.93 3.20
N VAL A 287 18.92 5.24 2.10
CA VAL A 287 20.25 4.81 1.64
C VAL A 287 20.63 5.66 0.44
N GLU A 288 21.78 6.31 0.53
CA GLU A 288 22.28 7.25 -0.47
C GLU A 288 23.61 6.79 -1.03
N ASN A 289 23.91 7.21 -2.28
CA ASN A 289 25.18 7.00 -2.94
C ASN A 289 25.62 5.53 -3.02
N ALA A 290 24.70 4.60 -3.18
CA ALA A 290 25.00 3.18 -3.42
C ALA A 290 25.44 2.92 -4.85
N GLY A 291 26.18 1.84 -5.08
CA GLY A 291 26.65 1.43 -6.39
C GLY A 291 25.54 1.03 -7.38
N SER A 292 24.41 0.54 -6.84
CA SER A 292 23.21 0.21 -7.60
C SER A 292 21.94 0.48 -6.78
N LEU A 293 20.80 0.66 -7.47
CA LEU A 293 19.50 0.75 -6.80
C LEU A 293 19.16 -0.54 -6.02
N HIS A 294 19.58 -1.69 -6.55
CA HIS A 294 19.41 -2.99 -5.91
C HIS A 294 20.16 -3.05 -4.56
N ASP A 295 21.41 -2.61 -4.51
CA ASP A 295 22.18 -2.56 -3.26
C ASP A 295 21.59 -1.54 -2.27
N ALA A 296 21.16 -0.38 -2.76
CA ALA A 296 20.47 0.59 -1.90
C ALA A 296 19.22 0.00 -1.24
N LYS A 297 18.38 -0.71 -2.01
CA LYS A 297 17.19 -1.41 -1.50
C LYS A 297 17.57 -2.54 -0.53
N LYS A 298 18.58 -3.37 -0.82
CA LYS A 298 19.04 -4.42 0.09
C LYS A 298 19.44 -3.89 1.47
N ILE A 299 20.22 -2.81 1.49
CA ILE A 299 20.65 -2.18 2.75
C ILE A 299 19.43 -1.65 3.51
N ALA A 300 18.55 -0.91 2.83
CA ALA A 300 17.37 -0.32 3.46
C ALA A 300 16.46 -1.40 4.06
N TYR A 301 16.18 -2.48 3.32
CA TYR A 301 15.34 -3.57 3.80
C TYR A 301 16.02 -4.41 4.89
N ALA A 302 17.34 -4.61 4.85
CA ALA A 302 18.03 -5.31 5.92
C ALA A 302 17.89 -4.58 7.27
N ILE A 303 17.94 -3.25 7.27
CA ILE A 303 17.68 -2.43 8.46
C ILE A 303 16.19 -2.52 8.85
N ALA A 304 15.29 -2.33 7.88
CA ALA A 304 13.84 -2.28 8.09
C ALA A 304 13.26 -3.60 8.64
N HIS A 305 13.82 -4.74 8.23
CA HIS A 305 13.39 -6.08 8.66
C HIS A 305 14.09 -6.60 9.92
N SER A 306 15.13 -5.91 10.41
CA SER A 306 15.88 -6.38 11.58
C SER A 306 15.04 -6.28 12.88
N PRO A 307 14.63 -7.40 13.50
CA PRO A 307 13.91 -7.35 14.77
C PRO A 307 14.70 -6.64 15.86
N LEU A 308 16.04 -6.78 15.86
CA LEU A 308 16.90 -6.12 16.83
C LEU A 308 16.92 -4.60 16.65
N VAL A 309 16.91 -4.11 15.41
CA VAL A 309 16.79 -2.67 15.11
C VAL A 309 15.41 -2.17 15.54
N LYS A 310 14.34 -2.84 15.12
CA LYS A 310 12.95 -2.44 15.39
C LYS A 310 12.63 -2.41 16.89
N THR A 311 13.14 -3.38 17.66
CA THR A 311 12.98 -3.40 19.13
C THR A 311 13.82 -2.35 19.84
N ALA A 312 15.00 -1.97 19.31
CA ALA A 312 15.78 -0.85 19.83
C ALA A 312 15.03 0.47 19.64
N PHE A 313 14.42 0.70 18.47
CA PHE A 313 13.59 1.87 18.22
C PHE A 313 12.40 1.96 19.18
N SER A 314 11.72 0.83 19.44
CA SER A 314 10.63 0.74 20.41
C SER A 314 11.09 1.11 21.83
N ALA A 315 12.29 0.67 22.21
CA ALA A 315 12.88 0.97 23.52
C ALA A 315 13.45 2.40 23.63
N GLY A 316 13.50 3.17 22.55
CA GLY A 316 14.16 4.47 22.51
C GLY A 316 15.69 4.39 22.63
N ASP A 317 16.28 3.21 22.28
CA ASP A 317 17.72 2.95 22.33
C ASP A 317 18.36 3.27 20.97
N PRO A 318 19.27 4.29 20.90
CA PRO A 318 20.00 4.61 19.69
C PRO A 318 21.09 3.58 19.39
N ASN A 319 20.71 2.34 19.17
CA ASN A 319 21.63 1.20 19.03
C ASN A 319 22.31 1.17 17.66
N LEU A 320 23.38 1.93 17.52
CA LEU A 320 24.15 2.04 16.28
C LEU A 320 24.72 0.71 15.82
N GLY A 321 25.15 -0.14 16.75
CA GLY A 321 25.72 -1.45 16.45
C GLY A 321 24.73 -2.36 15.72
N ARG A 322 23.45 -2.36 16.10
CA ARG A 322 22.42 -3.15 15.44
C ARG A 322 22.15 -2.66 14.03
N ILE A 323 22.14 -1.33 13.80
CA ILE A 323 21.96 -0.76 12.47
C ILE A 323 23.14 -1.11 11.56
N LEU A 324 24.38 -0.91 12.03
CA LEU A 324 25.59 -1.24 11.27
C LEU A 324 25.71 -2.74 10.98
N ALA A 325 25.34 -3.59 11.93
CA ALA A 325 25.27 -5.04 11.70
C ALA A 325 24.26 -5.38 10.58
N ALA A 326 23.10 -4.73 10.54
CA ALA A 326 22.11 -4.92 9.49
C ALA A 326 22.64 -4.48 8.11
N VAL A 327 23.35 -3.36 8.03
CA VAL A 327 24.06 -2.94 6.82
C VAL A 327 25.06 -4.01 6.39
N GLY A 328 25.86 -4.53 7.33
CA GLY A 328 26.93 -5.50 7.05
C GLY A 328 26.44 -6.84 6.51
N TYR A 329 25.28 -7.36 6.98
CA TYR A 329 24.72 -8.61 6.45
C TYR A 329 23.72 -8.43 5.30
N SER A 330 23.51 -7.21 4.81
CA SER A 330 22.54 -6.91 3.74
C SER A 330 22.81 -7.65 2.42
N GLY A 331 24.01 -8.15 2.22
CA GLY A 331 24.45 -8.75 0.95
C GLY A 331 24.70 -7.73 -0.16
N ALA A 332 24.75 -6.44 0.16
CA ALA A 332 25.15 -5.38 -0.75
C ALA A 332 26.67 -5.16 -0.70
N ALA A 333 27.23 -4.60 -1.77
CA ALA A 333 28.63 -4.16 -1.78
C ALA A 333 28.77 -2.89 -0.94
N VAL A 334 29.40 -3.00 0.25
CA VAL A 334 29.62 -1.91 1.19
C VAL A 334 31.07 -1.86 1.62
N ASP A 335 31.69 -0.68 1.52
CA ASP A 335 32.98 -0.39 2.12
C ASP A 335 32.72 0.29 3.49
N THR A 336 32.92 -0.47 4.55
CA THR A 336 32.62 -0.01 5.91
C THR A 336 33.45 1.19 6.35
N ASP A 337 34.66 1.36 5.78
CA ASP A 337 35.55 2.45 6.13
C ASP A 337 35.13 3.79 5.49
N LYS A 338 34.27 3.74 4.49
CA LYS A 338 33.70 4.94 3.83
C LYS A 338 32.30 5.28 4.29
N LEU A 339 31.58 4.30 4.80
CA LEU A 339 30.19 4.44 5.17
C LEU A 339 30.00 5.51 6.24
N ARG A 340 28.95 6.36 6.05
CA ARG A 340 28.46 7.25 7.10
C ARG A 340 27.03 6.90 7.48
N LEU A 341 26.79 6.89 8.79
CA LEU A 341 25.46 6.64 9.36
C LEU A 341 24.98 7.90 10.10
N TYR A 342 23.75 8.29 9.84
CA TYR A 342 23.07 9.38 10.53
C TYR A 342 21.79 8.87 11.17
N LEU A 343 21.52 9.37 12.38
CA LEU A 343 20.27 9.20 13.08
C LEU A 343 19.62 10.59 13.22
N GLY A 344 18.55 10.84 12.47
CA GLY A 344 18.03 12.19 12.30
C GLY A 344 19.07 13.13 11.66
N ASP A 345 19.36 14.21 12.36
CA ASP A 345 20.39 15.21 12.02
C ASP A 345 21.79 14.85 12.52
N VAL A 346 21.93 13.79 13.33
CA VAL A 346 23.18 13.45 14.04
C VAL A 346 24.02 12.47 13.23
N LEU A 347 25.27 12.83 12.91
CA LEU A 347 26.27 11.88 12.40
C LEU A 347 26.70 10.97 13.55
N VAL A 348 26.43 9.68 13.43
CA VAL A 348 26.64 8.71 14.53
C VAL A 348 27.78 7.73 14.26
N ALA A 349 28.08 7.43 12.98
CA ALA A 349 29.21 6.59 12.60
C ALA A 349 29.83 7.04 11.28
N GLU A 350 31.15 6.95 11.20
CA GLU A 350 31.96 7.20 10.00
C GLU A 350 33.31 6.50 10.13
N ASN A 351 34.03 6.30 9.00
CA ASN A 351 35.38 5.74 8.96
C ASN A 351 35.51 4.40 9.74
N GLY A 352 34.52 3.51 9.56
CA GLY A 352 34.51 2.20 10.21
C GLY A 352 34.21 2.19 11.72
N GLY A 353 33.89 3.35 12.32
CA GLY A 353 33.69 3.46 13.75
C GLY A 353 32.63 4.49 14.17
N ARG A 354 32.52 4.70 15.48
CA ARG A 354 31.68 5.76 16.05
C ARG A 354 32.24 7.14 15.65
N ALA A 355 31.41 8.06 15.21
CA ALA A 355 31.82 9.42 14.86
C ALA A 355 32.40 10.14 16.10
N ALA A 356 33.53 10.84 15.91
CA ALA A 356 34.27 11.47 17.01
C ALA A 356 33.42 12.52 17.77
N GLY A 357 32.50 13.20 17.08
CA GLY A 357 31.61 14.19 17.68
C GLY A 357 30.31 13.64 18.26
N TYR A 358 30.03 12.35 18.15
CA TYR A 358 28.78 11.76 18.62
C TYR A 358 28.71 11.65 20.14
N ARG A 359 27.65 12.16 20.72
CA ARG A 359 27.28 12.00 22.13
C ARG A 359 25.99 11.21 22.23
N GLU A 360 25.91 10.37 23.24
CA GLU A 360 24.75 9.48 23.47
C GLU A 360 23.43 10.27 23.65
N GLU A 361 23.52 11.43 24.30
CA GLU A 361 22.38 12.30 24.54
C GLU A 361 21.76 12.82 23.23
N ASP A 362 22.58 13.03 22.18
CA ASP A 362 22.10 13.47 20.87
C ASP A 362 21.31 12.34 20.17
N GLY A 363 21.78 11.09 20.27
CA GLY A 363 21.05 9.92 19.81
C GLY A 363 19.74 9.72 20.55
N GLN A 364 19.77 9.80 21.89
CA GLN A 364 18.58 9.68 22.73
C GLN A 364 17.54 10.77 22.45
N ARG A 365 17.98 11.98 22.11
CA ARG A 365 17.09 13.07 21.66
C ARG A 365 16.29 12.66 20.43
N VAL A 366 16.95 12.12 19.42
CA VAL A 366 16.28 11.68 18.18
C VAL A 366 15.34 10.51 18.46
N MET A 367 15.75 9.55 19.31
CA MET A 367 14.93 8.39 19.62
C MET A 367 13.65 8.70 20.41
N LYS A 368 13.51 9.88 21.00
CA LYS A 368 12.27 10.33 21.65
C LYS A 368 11.18 10.73 20.65
N GLU A 369 11.56 11.09 19.43
CA GLU A 369 10.60 11.52 18.40
C GLU A 369 9.69 10.34 17.98
N ALA A 370 8.46 10.65 17.58
CA ALA A 370 7.54 9.68 17.00
C ALA A 370 7.93 9.31 15.56
N GLU A 371 8.62 10.21 14.86
CA GLU A 371 9.10 10.01 13.50
C GLU A 371 10.63 10.10 13.48
N ILE A 372 11.29 9.04 13.02
CA ILE A 372 12.74 8.92 13.06
C ILE A 372 13.26 8.66 11.65
N SER A 373 14.35 9.32 11.27
CA SER A 373 15.05 9.01 10.04
C SER A 373 16.40 8.36 10.32
N VAL A 374 16.70 7.30 9.58
CA VAL A 374 18.02 6.66 9.48
C VAL A 374 18.54 6.91 8.08
N ARG A 375 19.70 7.54 7.97
CA ARG A 375 20.34 7.80 6.67
C ARG A 375 21.70 7.10 6.61
N VAL A 376 21.86 6.26 5.59
CA VAL A 376 23.11 5.55 5.31
C VAL A 376 23.69 6.10 4.03
N ASP A 377 24.82 6.79 4.10
CA ASP A 377 25.58 7.25 2.95
C ASP A 377 26.69 6.22 2.64
N VAL A 378 26.50 5.45 1.55
CA VAL A 378 27.36 4.32 1.19
C VAL A 378 28.65 4.77 0.50
N GLN A 379 28.67 5.95 -0.13
CA GLN A 379 29.79 6.51 -0.88
C GLN A 379 30.38 5.59 -1.97
N ALA A 380 29.54 4.78 -2.62
CA ALA A 380 29.94 3.81 -3.66
C ALA A 380 29.37 4.13 -5.06
N GLY A 381 28.52 5.14 -5.18
CA GLY A 381 27.88 5.50 -6.46
C GLY A 381 26.91 6.67 -6.33
N ARG A 382 25.77 6.60 -7.05
CA ARG A 382 24.77 7.68 -7.11
C ARG A 382 23.32 7.20 -6.91
N HIS A 383 23.15 5.93 -6.61
CA HIS A 383 21.81 5.35 -6.47
C HIS A 383 21.29 5.50 -5.04
N ASN A 384 20.03 5.83 -4.93
CA ASN A 384 19.36 6.07 -3.65
C ASN A 384 18.11 5.20 -3.55
N ALA A 385 17.78 4.80 -2.31
CA ALA A 385 16.50 4.16 -1.99
C ALA A 385 15.98 4.67 -0.66
N THR A 386 14.65 4.74 -0.54
CA THR A 386 13.98 5.04 0.72
C THR A 386 12.99 3.94 1.03
N VAL A 387 13.02 3.43 2.25
CA VAL A 387 12.06 2.44 2.78
C VAL A 387 11.45 2.99 4.06
N TYR A 388 10.15 2.84 4.19
CA TYR A 388 9.41 3.23 5.38
C TYR A 388 9.04 1.99 6.19
N THR A 389 9.24 2.07 7.51
CA THR A 389 8.92 0.99 8.44
C THR A 389 8.45 1.56 9.78
N CYS A 390 8.08 0.67 10.71
CA CYS A 390 7.76 1.00 12.08
C CYS A 390 8.63 0.20 13.06
N ASP A 391 8.57 0.52 14.33
CA ASP A 391 9.18 -0.26 15.40
C ASP A 391 8.42 -1.56 15.70
N PHE A 392 8.99 -2.43 16.57
CA PHE A 392 8.32 -3.59 17.15
C PHE A 392 8.13 -3.42 18.65
N THR A 393 6.87 -3.31 19.07
CA THR A 393 6.46 -3.25 20.48
C THR A 393 5.95 -4.62 20.96
N LYS A 394 5.67 -4.72 22.25
CA LYS A 394 4.98 -5.89 22.82
C LYS A 394 3.57 -6.07 22.26
N GLU A 395 2.94 -4.97 21.85
CA GLU A 395 1.58 -4.96 21.31
C GLU A 395 1.51 -5.68 19.96
N TYR A 396 2.55 -5.60 19.11
CA TYR A 396 2.62 -6.39 17.88
C TYR A 396 2.47 -7.89 18.17
N VAL A 397 3.17 -8.39 19.19
CA VAL A 397 3.09 -9.81 19.57
C VAL A 397 1.71 -10.16 20.12
N ALA A 398 1.13 -9.30 20.96
CA ALA A 398 -0.21 -9.52 21.53
C ALA A 398 -1.28 -9.59 20.44
N ILE A 399 -1.30 -8.64 19.50
CA ILE A 399 -2.27 -8.60 18.38
C ILE A 399 -2.18 -9.88 17.54
N ASN A 400 -0.96 -10.33 17.21
CA ASN A 400 -0.77 -11.49 16.33
C ASN A 400 -0.98 -12.83 17.06
N ALA A 401 -0.79 -12.90 18.38
CA ALA A 401 -1.13 -14.07 19.17
C ALA A 401 -2.65 -14.33 19.22
N ASP A 402 -3.47 -13.27 19.20
CA ASP A 402 -4.93 -13.33 19.33
C ASP A 402 -5.68 -13.18 17.99
N TYR A 403 -4.98 -13.17 16.84
CA TYR A 403 -5.56 -12.84 15.51
C TYR A 403 -6.76 -13.70 15.09
N ARG A 404 -6.85 -14.96 15.55
CA ARG A 404 -7.94 -15.88 15.23
C ARG A 404 -9.10 -15.87 16.23
N SER A 405 -8.95 -15.23 17.38
CA SER A 405 -9.96 -15.19 18.46
C SER A 405 -11.07 -14.16 18.23
#